data_6456345648e779d475200f96701132e6
#
_entry.id   6456345648e779d475200f96701132e6
#
_cell.length_a   1.000
_cell.length_b   1.000
_cell.length_c   1.000
_cell.angle_alpha   90.00
_cell.angle_beta   90.00
_cell.angle_gamma   90.00
#
_symmetry.space_group_name_H-M   'P 1'
#
loop_
_entity.id
_entity.type
_entity.pdbx_description
1 polymer ?
#
loop_
_entity_poly.entity_id
_entity_poly.type
_entity_poly.pdbx_seq_one_letter_code
_entity_poly.pdbx_strand_id
1 'polypeptide(L)'
;MLAAASLTPAQAPAPAATGEGGIARLALLGSGTVGQAVLDRLYSWRSTDAGEGLKLVYAANTRFALHDSEGLCPAIARTRLVGAPRSASGCQSGMLEQALGGRGVRIVIDATADGEVARRHPEFLRAGIHVATACKLATGTSLELWDEIRAACVEHGSGFGDRATVGAGLPLLRSIRELRAGGDRNHAIAGGMSGSLAWLFDRFDGSQPFSTLVREARDRGFTEPDPREDLSGEDVRRKILILARAAGFAIECEEVEVRSLVPADLRGLPLEQLDAQLQQIDAPLASLLANARGQGKALRFVARFADGCARVGVEAIGPRDPLAGGAGTDNRVAIWSDRYAAQPLVIQGPGAGPEVTAAALLDDVLSLRAAALARAGQNG
;
A
#
# COMPACT_ATOMS: atom_id res chain seq x y z
N MET A 1 32.34 -27.51 27.32
CA MET A 1 31.21 -28.23 26.68
C MET A 1 29.93 -27.64 27.24
N LEU A 2 29.31 -26.72 26.53
CA LEU A 2 28.00 -26.18 26.86
C LEU A 2 26.98 -26.91 25.97
N ALA A 3 26.06 -27.62 26.61
CA ALA A 3 24.99 -28.35 25.93
C ALA A 3 24.04 -27.37 25.28
N ALA A 4 23.83 -27.50 23.98
CA ALA A 4 22.81 -26.76 23.23
C ALA A 4 21.43 -27.27 23.67
N ALA A 5 20.70 -26.45 24.40
CA ALA A 5 19.29 -26.67 24.66
C ALA A 5 18.51 -26.47 23.35
N SER A 6 17.91 -27.54 22.85
CA SER A 6 17.02 -27.54 21.70
C SER A 6 15.72 -26.80 22.09
N LEU A 7 15.54 -25.58 21.61
CA LEU A 7 14.27 -24.86 21.70
C LEU A 7 13.31 -25.50 20.69
N THR A 8 12.40 -26.31 21.17
CA THR A 8 11.24 -26.79 20.40
C THR A 8 10.38 -25.57 20.08
N PRO A 9 10.05 -25.29 18.81
CA PRO A 9 9.14 -24.18 18.50
C PRO A 9 7.77 -24.47 19.14
N ALA A 10 7.23 -23.47 19.83
CA ALA A 10 5.88 -23.54 20.36
C ALA A 10 4.92 -23.86 19.23
N GLN A 11 4.22 -24.99 19.34
CA GLN A 11 3.18 -25.40 18.43
C GLN A 11 2.11 -24.29 18.37
N ALA A 12 1.86 -23.78 17.16
CA ALA A 12 0.71 -22.93 16.93
C ALA A 12 -0.56 -23.65 17.41
N PRO A 13 -1.51 -22.97 18.07
CA PRO A 13 -2.75 -23.61 18.50
C PRO A 13 -3.44 -24.22 17.29
N ALA A 14 -3.89 -25.47 17.46
CA ALA A 14 -4.64 -26.19 16.43
C ALA A 14 -5.86 -25.35 15.99
N PRO A 15 -6.21 -25.31 14.70
CA PRO A 15 -7.38 -24.59 14.22
C PRO A 15 -8.63 -25.13 14.93
N ALA A 16 -9.38 -24.24 15.58
CA ALA A 16 -10.66 -24.56 16.16
C ALA A 16 -11.60 -25.03 15.04
N ALA A 17 -12.37 -26.09 15.30
CA ALA A 17 -13.33 -26.67 14.36
C ALA A 17 -14.20 -25.57 13.71
N THR A 18 -14.17 -25.51 12.40
CA THR A 18 -14.90 -24.54 11.59
C THR A 18 -16.40 -24.88 11.54
N GLY A 19 -17.13 -24.45 12.57
CA GLY A 19 -18.57 -24.23 12.40
C GLY A 19 -18.82 -23.04 11.48
N GLU A 20 -20.03 -22.87 10.95
CA GLU A 20 -20.40 -21.74 10.04
C GLU A 20 -19.95 -20.35 10.53
N GLY A 21 -19.77 -20.17 11.83
CA GLY A 21 -19.22 -18.93 12.44
C GLY A 21 -17.75 -18.64 12.13
N GLY A 22 -16.97 -19.65 11.76
CA GLY A 22 -15.54 -19.52 11.42
C GLY A 22 -15.25 -19.09 9.98
N ILE A 23 -16.27 -18.97 9.13
CA ILE A 23 -16.11 -18.63 7.71
C ILE A 23 -15.95 -17.12 7.54
N ALA A 24 -14.97 -16.70 6.72
CA ALA A 24 -14.87 -15.33 6.22
C ALA A 24 -15.42 -15.24 4.79
N ARG A 25 -16.46 -14.43 4.60
CA ARG A 25 -17.08 -14.15 3.31
C ARG A 25 -16.40 -12.93 2.72
N LEU A 26 -15.82 -13.10 1.52
CA LEU A 26 -14.97 -12.14 0.87
C LEU A 26 -15.67 -11.51 -0.32
N ALA A 27 -15.60 -10.18 -0.42
CA ALA A 27 -15.96 -9.43 -1.61
C ALA A 27 -14.71 -8.74 -2.17
N LEU A 28 -14.32 -9.02 -3.41
CA LEU A 28 -13.20 -8.39 -4.09
C LEU A 28 -13.68 -7.25 -4.99
N LEU A 29 -13.17 -6.06 -4.78
CA LEU A 29 -13.34 -4.89 -5.63
C LEU A 29 -12.04 -4.60 -6.39
N GLY A 30 -12.13 -4.57 -7.73
CA GLY A 30 -10.98 -4.38 -8.62
C GLY A 30 -10.45 -5.70 -9.16
N SER A 31 -10.41 -5.83 -10.50
CA SER A 31 -9.83 -6.96 -11.23
C SER A 31 -8.64 -6.55 -12.10
N GLY A 32 -7.94 -5.47 -11.70
CA GLY A 32 -6.65 -5.07 -12.25
C GLY A 32 -5.55 -6.05 -11.86
N THR A 33 -4.30 -5.68 -12.06
CA THR A 33 -3.12 -6.53 -11.82
C THR A 33 -3.09 -7.10 -10.40
N VAL A 34 -3.35 -6.26 -9.39
CA VAL A 34 -3.39 -6.69 -7.98
C VAL A 34 -4.59 -7.60 -7.70
N GLY A 35 -5.78 -7.23 -8.18
CA GLY A 35 -6.99 -8.05 -7.96
C GLY A 35 -6.90 -9.42 -8.61
N GLN A 36 -6.24 -9.53 -9.77
CA GLN A 36 -5.96 -10.82 -10.40
C GLN A 36 -5.01 -11.67 -9.55
N ALA A 37 -3.94 -11.06 -9.01
CA ALA A 37 -3.01 -11.75 -8.11
C ALA A 37 -3.70 -12.22 -6.81
N VAL A 38 -4.66 -11.44 -6.27
CA VAL A 38 -5.51 -11.87 -5.15
C VAL A 38 -6.32 -13.11 -5.51
N LEU A 39 -6.95 -13.13 -6.69
CA LEU A 39 -7.74 -14.28 -7.16
C LEU A 39 -6.86 -15.51 -7.38
N ASP A 40 -5.69 -15.36 -7.99
CA ASP A 40 -4.74 -16.46 -8.21
C ASP A 40 -4.26 -17.04 -6.87
N ARG A 41 -3.97 -16.20 -5.89
CA ARG A 41 -3.54 -16.64 -4.56
C ARG A 41 -4.67 -17.33 -3.79
N LEU A 42 -5.89 -16.78 -3.79
CA LEU A 42 -7.06 -17.46 -3.23
C LEU A 42 -7.31 -18.81 -3.89
N TYR A 43 -7.10 -18.91 -5.19
CA TYR A 43 -7.22 -20.18 -5.91
C TYR A 43 -6.15 -21.19 -5.47
N SER A 44 -4.91 -20.76 -5.30
CA SER A 44 -3.83 -21.64 -4.82
C SER A 44 -4.02 -22.10 -3.36
N TRP A 45 -4.66 -21.27 -2.53
CA TRP A 45 -4.88 -21.55 -1.12
C TRP A 45 -6.05 -22.47 -0.82
N ARG A 46 -6.96 -22.71 -1.78
CA ARG A 46 -8.22 -23.48 -1.54
C ARG A 46 -8.02 -24.87 -0.96
N SER A 47 -6.82 -25.46 -1.04
CA SER A 47 -6.47 -26.77 -0.51
C SER A 47 -5.37 -26.68 0.56
N THR A 48 -5.23 -25.52 1.20
CA THR A 48 -4.23 -25.29 2.25
C THR A 48 -4.92 -24.72 3.49
N ASP A 49 -4.27 -24.83 4.64
CA ASP A 49 -4.75 -24.28 5.92
C ASP A 49 -5.02 -22.77 5.83
N ALA A 50 -4.21 -22.03 5.05
CA ALA A 50 -4.38 -20.59 4.86
C ALA A 50 -5.71 -20.23 4.18
N GLY A 51 -6.20 -21.08 3.29
CA GLY A 51 -7.48 -20.88 2.59
C GLY A 51 -8.68 -21.43 3.33
N GLU A 52 -8.46 -22.22 4.40
CA GLU A 52 -9.55 -22.81 5.17
C GLU A 52 -10.45 -21.72 5.76
N GLY A 53 -11.76 -21.83 5.51
CA GLY A 53 -12.75 -20.86 5.97
C GLY A 53 -12.74 -19.53 5.23
N LEU A 54 -12.03 -19.37 4.11
CA LEU A 54 -12.15 -18.22 3.21
C LEU A 54 -13.11 -18.56 2.05
N LYS A 55 -14.14 -17.75 1.87
CA LYS A 55 -15.18 -17.94 0.84
C LYS A 55 -15.34 -16.66 0.02
N LEU A 56 -14.85 -16.66 -1.22
CA LEU A 56 -15.11 -15.55 -2.16
C LEU A 56 -16.56 -15.62 -2.60
N VAL A 57 -17.37 -14.61 -2.27
CA VAL A 57 -18.82 -14.58 -2.59
C VAL A 57 -19.20 -13.47 -3.56
N TYR A 58 -18.30 -12.50 -3.75
CA TYR A 58 -18.50 -11.38 -4.66
C TYR A 58 -17.17 -10.96 -5.28
N ALA A 59 -17.18 -10.63 -6.56
CA ALA A 59 -16.02 -10.06 -7.22
C ALA A 59 -16.49 -9.11 -8.34
N ALA A 60 -15.95 -7.88 -8.38
CA ALA A 60 -16.38 -6.86 -9.33
C ALA A 60 -15.23 -6.01 -9.86
N ASN A 61 -15.45 -5.44 -11.02
CA ASN A 61 -14.70 -4.32 -11.57
C ASN A 61 -15.68 -3.20 -11.99
N THR A 62 -15.17 -2.17 -12.65
CA THR A 62 -16.00 -1.04 -13.13
C THR A 62 -17.06 -1.43 -14.16
N ARG A 63 -17.03 -2.64 -14.70
CA ARG A 63 -17.86 -3.09 -15.83
C ARG A 63 -18.82 -4.22 -15.47
N PHE A 64 -18.42 -5.07 -14.54
CA PHE A 64 -19.12 -6.32 -14.29
C PHE A 64 -18.95 -6.78 -12.84
N ALA A 65 -19.97 -7.43 -12.31
CA ALA A 65 -19.96 -8.05 -10.99
C ALA A 65 -20.39 -9.51 -11.08
N LEU A 66 -19.76 -10.35 -10.31
CA LEU A 66 -20.11 -11.74 -10.07
C LEU A 66 -20.46 -11.90 -8.60
N HIS A 67 -21.51 -12.66 -8.31
CA HIS A 67 -21.84 -13.04 -6.94
C HIS A 67 -22.38 -14.46 -6.89
N ASP A 68 -22.08 -15.15 -5.80
CA ASP A 68 -22.61 -16.46 -5.44
C ASP A 68 -22.47 -16.65 -3.92
N SER A 69 -23.58 -16.77 -3.22
CA SER A 69 -23.61 -16.95 -1.78
C SER A 69 -22.91 -18.26 -1.34
N GLU A 70 -22.93 -19.28 -2.22
CA GLU A 70 -22.28 -20.57 -1.98
C GLU A 70 -20.78 -20.56 -2.29
N GLY A 71 -20.30 -19.53 -2.97
CA GLY A 71 -18.88 -19.27 -3.21
C GLY A 71 -18.49 -19.32 -4.68
N LEU A 72 -17.79 -18.29 -5.10
CA LEU A 72 -17.18 -18.17 -6.41
C LEU A 72 -15.85 -18.92 -6.47
N CYS A 73 -15.63 -19.69 -7.53
CA CYS A 73 -14.30 -20.20 -7.85
C CYS A 73 -13.41 -19.01 -8.30
N PRO A 74 -12.29 -18.70 -7.59
CA PRO A 74 -11.46 -17.54 -7.93
C PRO A 74 -10.92 -17.56 -9.36
N ALA A 75 -10.54 -18.74 -9.89
CA ALA A 75 -10.05 -18.88 -11.26
C ALA A 75 -11.13 -18.56 -12.31
N ILE A 76 -12.38 -18.98 -12.07
CA ILE A 76 -13.51 -18.67 -12.93
C ILE A 76 -13.84 -17.18 -12.84
N ALA A 77 -13.85 -16.61 -11.63
CA ALA A 77 -14.08 -15.19 -11.40
C ALA A 77 -13.05 -14.33 -12.15
N ARG A 78 -11.76 -14.69 -12.07
CA ARG A 78 -10.68 -14.05 -12.82
C ARG A 78 -10.94 -14.02 -14.32
N THR A 79 -11.21 -15.17 -14.91
CA THR A 79 -11.45 -15.30 -16.36
C THR A 79 -12.65 -14.47 -16.80
N ARG A 80 -13.76 -14.53 -16.06
CA ARG A 80 -15.01 -13.82 -16.41
C ARG A 80 -14.88 -12.31 -16.25
N LEU A 81 -14.19 -11.81 -15.22
CA LEU A 81 -13.98 -10.38 -15.00
C LEU A 81 -13.06 -9.76 -16.05
N VAL A 82 -12.02 -10.48 -16.48
CA VAL A 82 -11.10 -10.00 -17.52
C VAL A 82 -11.79 -9.97 -18.89
N GLY A 83 -12.57 -11.02 -19.21
CA GLY A 83 -13.28 -11.15 -20.51
C GLY A 83 -14.60 -10.41 -20.62
N ALA A 84 -15.06 -9.72 -19.56
CA ALA A 84 -16.36 -9.09 -19.55
C ALA A 84 -16.46 -7.92 -20.54
N PRO A 85 -17.52 -7.84 -21.37
CA PRO A 85 -17.75 -6.70 -22.25
C PRO A 85 -17.98 -5.43 -21.43
N ARG A 86 -17.75 -4.26 -22.04
CA ARG A 86 -18.03 -2.96 -21.42
C ARG A 86 -19.57 -2.76 -21.31
N SER A 87 -20.17 -3.29 -20.28
CA SER A 87 -21.57 -3.10 -19.94
C SER A 87 -21.71 -2.07 -18.80
N ALA A 88 -22.76 -1.24 -18.87
CA ALA A 88 -22.93 -0.03 -18.06
C ALA A 88 -23.36 -0.25 -16.60
N SER A 89 -23.20 -1.42 -16.02
CA SER A 89 -23.65 -1.71 -14.65
C SER A 89 -22.44 -1.90 -13.73
N GLY A 90 -21.88 -0.80 -13.26
CA GLY A 90 -20.89 -0.81 -12.19
C GLY A 90 -21.38 -1.50 -10.90
N CYS A 91 -20.50 -1.62 -9.93
CA CYS A 91 -20.76 -2.18 -8.61
C CYS A 91 -22.07 -1.60 -8.00
N GLN A 92 -23.11 -2.43 -7.92
CA GLN A 92 -24.35 -2.07 -7.22
C GLN A 92 -24.19 -2.40 -5.75
N SER A 93 -24.21 -1.39 -4.87
CA SER A 93 -24.03 -1.54 -3.42
C SER A 93 -24.89 -2.63 -2.82
N GLY A 94 -26.16 -2.67 -3.14
CA GLY A 94 -27.08 -3.68 -2.61
C GLY A 94 -26.73 -5.13 -2.95
N MET A 95 -26.12 -5.38 -4.11
CA MET A 95 -25.67 -6.73 -4.49
C MET A 95 -24.46 -7.20 -3.67
N LEU A 96 -23.53 -6.29 -3.34
CA LEU A 96 -22.37 -6.62 -2.51
C LEU A 96 -22.80 -7.00 -1.09
N GLU A 97 -23.64 -6.19 -0.48
CA GLU A 97 -24.16 -6.43 0.86
C GLU A 97 -24.99 -7.71 0.93
N GLN A 98 -25.84 -7.95 -0.07
CA GLN A 98 -26.60 -9.20 -0.19
C GLN A 98 -25.67 -10.41 -0.34
N ALA A 99 -24.65 -10.34 -1.18
CA ALA A 99 -23.68 -11.43 -1.38
C ALA A 99 -22.86 -11.72 -0.11
N LEU A 100 -22.50 -10.68 0.65
CA LEU A 100 -21.84 -10.81 1.95
C LEU A 100 -22.79 -11.22 3.07
N GLY A 101 -24.10 -11.25 2.85
CA GLY A 101 -25.11 -11.69 3.82
C GLY A 101 -24.87 -13.11 4.34
N GLY A 102 -25.47 -13.44 5.47
CA GLY A 102 -25.28 -14.75 6.14
C GLY A 102 -24.40 -14.68 7.38
N ARG A 103 -24.13 -15.85 7.96
CA ARG A 103 -23.27 -15.99 9.16
C ARG A 103 -21.80 -15.94 8.78
N GLY A 104 -20.97 -15.46 9.69
CA GLY A 104 -19.52 -15.39 9.55
C GLY A 104 -18.95 -13.98 9.46
N VAL A 105 -17.63 -13.89 9.28
CA VAL A 105 -16.91 -12.62 9.17
C VAL A 105 -17.04 -12.08 7.74
N ARG A 106 -17.42 -10.83 7.58
CA ARG A 106 -17.64 -10.16 6.29
C ARG A 106 -16.47 -9.24 5.98
N ILE A 107 -15.81 -9.43 4.84
CA ILE A 107 -14.63 -8.65 4.49
C ILE A 107 -14.72 -8.18 3.03
N VAL A 108 -14.56 -6.87 2.81
CA VAL A 108 -14.29 -6.28 1.50
C VAL A 108 -12.79 -6.19 1.29
N ILE A 109 -12.32 -6.68 0.15
CA ILE A 109 -10.94 -6.51 -0.34
C ILE A 109 -10.99 -5.44 -1.42
N ASP A 110 -10.41 -4.27 -1.15
CA ASP A 110 -10.30 -3.19 -2.13
C ASP A 110 -8.93 -3.19 -2.80
N ALA A 111 -8.89 -3.74 -4.01
CA ALA A 111 -7.71 -3.75 -4.90
C ALA A 111 -7.85 -2.71 -6.02
N THR A 112 -8.56 -1.61 -5.76
CA THR A 112 -8.75 -0.51 -6.72
C THR A 112 -7.80 0.66 -6.46
N ALA A 113 -7.80 1.63 -7.38
CA ALA A 113 -7.25 2.97 -7.18
C ALA A 113 -8.38 4.02 -7.26
N ASP A 114 -9.61 3.64 -6.91
CA ASP A 114 -10.81 4.41 -7.11
C ASP A 114 -11.22 5.16 -5.83
N GLY A 115 -11.31 6.49 -5.95
CA GLY A 115 -11.70 7.36 -4.83
C GLY A 115 -13.15 7.18 -4.39
N GLU A 116 -14.06 6.76 -5.29
CA GLU A 116 -15.45 6.47 -4.91
C GLU A 116 -15.54 5.23 -4.02
N VAL A 117 -14.77 4.18 -4.37
CA VAL A 117 -14.67 2.99 -3.52
C VAL A 117 -14.05 3.34 -2.17
N ALA A 118 -12.99 4.14 -2.16
CA ALA A 118 -12.32 4.57 -0.92
C ALA A 118 -13.27 5.35 0.01
N ARG A 119 -14.09 6.26 -0.52
CA ARG A 119 -15.10 7.03 0.26
C ARG A 119 -16.19 6.14 0.86
N ARG A 120 -16.41 4.95 0.34
CA ARG A 120 -17.39 3.98 0.87
C ARG A 120 -16.83 3.10 2.00
N HIS A 121 -15.54 3.15 2.30
CA HIS A 121 -14.99 2.36 3.40
C HIS A 121 -15.68 2.62 4.74
N PRO A 122 -15.99 3.87 5.16
CA PRO A 122 -16.77 4.10 6.39
C PRO A 122 -18.16 3.46 6.37
N GLU A 123 -18.84 3.42 5.21
CA GLU A 123 -20.12 2.73 5.05
C GLU A 123 -20.00 1.23 5.35
N PHE A 124 -19.03 0.55 4.73
CA PHE A 124 -18.78 -0.87 4.97
C PHE A 124 -18.48 -1.15 6.43
N LEU A 125 -17.63 -0.34 7.05
CA LEU A 125 -17.26 -0.48 8.45
C LEU A 125 -18.45 -0.29 9.39
N ARG A 126 -19.31 0.71 9.14
CA ARG A 126 -20.57 0.95 9.90
C ARG A 126 -21.55 -0.21 9.76
N ALA A 127 -21.57 -0.88 8.61
CA ALA A 127 -22.35 -2.10 8.40
C ALA A 127 -21.73 -3.37 9.04
N GLY A 128 -20.65 -3.24 9.80
CA GLY A 128 -19.91 -4.34 10.41
C GLY A 128 -19.17 -5.22 9.39
N ILE A 129 -18.86 -4.66 8.22
CA ILE A 129 -18.03 -5.30 7.19
C ILE A 129 -16.60 -4.79 7.35
N HIS A 130 -15.65 -5.69 7.54
CA HIS A 130 -14.24 -5.34 7.61
C HIS A 130 -13.71 -4.96 6.23
N VAL A 131 -12.68 -4.13 6.18
CA VAL A 131 -12.05 -3.70 4.92
C VAL A 131 -10.56 -4.05 4.95
N ALA A 132 -10.08 -4.68 3.88
CA ALA A 132 -8.64 -4.83 3.57
C ALA A 132 -8.37 -4.08 2.26
N THR A 133 -7.45 -3.10 2.25
CA THR A 133 -7.28 -2.23 1.08
C THR A 133 -5.82 -2.02 0.67
N ALA A 134 -5.60 -1.93 -0.64
CA ALA A 134 -4.37 -1.40 -1.25
C ALA A 134 -4.55 0.05 -1.75
N CYS A 135 -5.79 0.58 -1.69
CA CYS A 135 -6.13 1.92 -2.14
C CYS A 135 -5.59 2.97 -1.16
N LYS A 136 -4.64 3.77 -1.61
CA LYS A 136 -4.03 4.84 -0.81
C LYS A 136 -4.97 6.02 -0.59
N LEU A 137 -6.04 6.16 -1.40
CA LEU A 137 -6.93 7.31 -1.35
C LEU A 137 -7.79 7.34 -0.08
N ALA A 138 -8.02 6.19 0.57
CA ALA A 138 -8.78 6.11 1.81
C ALA A 138 -8.08 6.79 2.99
N THR A 139 -6.77 6.59 3.13
CA THR A 139 -5.99 7.05 4.29
C THR A 139 -4.90 8.05 3.94
N GLY A 140 -4.63 8.28 2.65
CA GLY A 140 -3.60 9.18 2.13
C GLY A 140 -4.14 10.44 1.44
N THR A 141 -5.38 10.85 1.75
CA THR A 141 -6.03 12.09 1.26
C THR A 141 -6.50 12.93 2.45
N SER A 142 -7.78 13.29 2.54
CA SER A 142 -8.31 14.13 3.63
C SER A 142 -8.17 13.48 5.01
N LEU A 143 -7.97 14.31 6.02
CA LEU A 143 -7.99 13.88 7.42
C LEU A 143 -9.40 13.44 7.83
N GLU A 144 -10.44 14.10 7.32
CA GLU A 144 -11.83 13.78 7.57
C GLU A 144 -12.16 12.32 7.23
N LEU A 145 -11.81 11.86 6.02
CA LEU A 145 -12.06 10.46 5.63
C LEU A 145 -11.29 9.47 6.51
N TRP A 146 -10.05 9.80 6.88
CA TRP A 146 -9.25 8.98 7.79
C TRP A 146 -9.89 8.90 9.18
N ASP A 147 -10.41 10.00 9.71
CA ASP A 147 -11.09 10.03 11.01
C ASP A 147 -12.43 9.29 10.96
N GLU A 148 -13.21 9.42 9.88
CA GLU A 148 -14.43 8.64 9.68
C GLU A 148 -14.18 7.12 9.66
N ILE A 149 -13.13 6.67 8.98
CA ILE A 149 -12.73 5.25 8.97
C ILE A 149 -12.41 4.78 10.40
N ARG A 150 -11.64 5.57 11.16
CA ARG A 150 -11.25 5.23 12.53
C ARG A 150 -12.46 5.21 13.48
N ALA A 151 -13.32 6.22 13.39
CA ALA A 151 -14.55 6.29 14.18
C ALA A 151 -15.43 5.07 13.90
N ALA A 152 -15.68 4.75 12.63
CA ALA A 152 -16.48 3.59 12.24
C ALA A 152 -15.90 2.27 12.76
N CYS A 153 -14.56 2.11 12.76
CA CYS A 153 -13.92 0.93 13.32
C CYS A 153 -14.17 0.79 14.84
N VAL A 154 -14.06 1.89 15.58
CA VAL A 154 -14.24 1.90 17.03
C VAL A 154 -15.71 1.67 17.40
N GLU A 155 -16.63 2.39 16.77
CA GLU A 155 -18.06 2.35 17.08
C GLU A 155 -18.73 1.01 16.75
N HIS A 156 -18.32 0.39 15.64
CA HIS A 156 -18.97 -0.83 15.12
C HIS A 156 -18.13 -2.09 15.30
N GLY A 157 -16.96 -2.01 15.92
CA GLY A 157 -16.07 -3.16 16.13
C GLY A 157 -15.54 -3.78 14.84
N SER A 158 -15.64 -3.10 13.71
CA SER A 158 -15.10 -3.53 12.44
C SER A 158 -13.60 -3.21 12.35
N GLY A 159 -12.88 -3.94 11.49
CA GLY A 159 -11.44 -3.76 11.35
C GLY A 159 -11.08 -3.22 9.97
N PHE A 160 -10.02 -2.42 9.93
CA PHE A 160 -9.48 -1.83 8.71
C PHE A 160 -8.02 -2.25 8.53
N GLY A 161 -7.73 -3.01 7.46
CA GLY A 161 -6.41 -3.48 7.08
C GLY A 161 -5.90 -2.66 5.89
N ASP A 162 -4.76 -2.02 6.05
CA ASP A 162 -4.18 -1.11 5.06
C ASP A 162 -2.69 -1.39 4.80
N ARG A 163 -2.19 -2.57 5.20
CA ARG A 163 -0.77 -2.94 5.07
C ARG A 163 -0.26 -2.78 3.64
N ALA A 164 -1.12 -3.10 2.66
CA ALA A 164 -0.78 -3.05 1.25
C ALA A 164 -0.67 -1.62 0.68
N THR A 165 -1.04 -0.58 1.43
CA THR A 165 -1.05 0.81 0.92
C THR A 165 0.33 1.43 0.80
N VAL A 166 1.28 1.05 1.67
CA VAL A 166 2.66 1.57 1.65
C VAL A 166 3.67 0.43 1.73
N GLY A 167 4.55 0.36 0.73
CA GLY A 167 5.61 -0.64 0.69
C GLY A 167 5.14 -2.05 0.33
N ALA A 168 3.95 -2.19 -0.24
CA ALA A 168 3.35 -3.48 -0.59
C ALA A 168 3.38 -4.48 0.59
N GLY A 169 4.25 -5.50 0.55
CA GLY A 169 4.39 -6.49 1.62
C GLY A 169 5.35 -6.10 2.75
N LEU A 170 6.03 -4.96 2.66
CA LEU A 170 6.96 -4.53 3.72
C LEU A 170 6.19 -4.18 5.01
N PRO A 171 6.67 -4.60 6.20
CA PRO A 171 5.94 -4.43 7.46
C PRO A 171 6.01 -3.00 8.02
N LEU A 172 5.92 -1.96 7.17
CA LEU A 172 6.09 -0.57 7.56
C LEU A 172 5.00 -0.12 8.56
N LEU A 173 3.75 -0.20 8.15
CA LEU A 173 2.59 0.20 8.97
C LEU A 173 2.47 -0.65 10.24
N ARG A 174 2.76 -1.94 10.11
CA ARG A 174 2.77 -2.86 11.24
C ARG A 174 3.81 -2.44 12.27
N SER A 175 5.06 -2.22 11.86
CA SER A 175 6.14 -1.83 12.78
C SER A 175 5.86 -0.51 13.49
N ILE A 176 5.36 0.50 12.76
CA ILE A 176 4.98 1.79 13.33
C ILE A 176 3.88 1.63 14.41
N ARG A 177 2.86 0.83 14.12
CA ARG A 177 1.73 0.61 15.04
C ARG A 177 2.13 -0.24 16.24
N GLU A 178 2.98 -1.26 16.05
CA GLU A 178 3.49 -2.09 17.16
C GLU A 178 4.39 -1.29 18.11
N LEU A 179 5.25 -0.40 17.60
CA LEU A 179 6.02 0.52 18.44
C LEU A 179 5.09 1.38 19.29
N ARG A 180 4.06 2.00 18.70
CA ARG A 180 3.07 2.81 19.42
C ARG A 180 2.29 2.00 20.45
N ALA A 181 1.84 0.81 20.09
CA ALA A 181 1.10 -0.07 21.01
C ALA A 181 1.95 -0.49 22.22
N GLY A 182 3.27 -0.60 22.04
CA GLY A 182 4.25 -0.82 23.10
C GLY A 182 4.64 0.42 23.90
N GLY A 183 3.95 1.57 23.69
CA GLY A 183 4.21 2.83 24.38
C GLY A 183 5.38 3.66 23.82
N ASP A 184 5.94 3.24 22.69
CA ASP A 184 7.05 3.93 22.02
C ASP A 184 6.50 5.08 21.13
N ARG A 185 7.14 6.24 21.15
CA ARG A 185 6.76 7.38 20.31
C ARG A 185 7.60 7.40 19.05
N ASN A 186 6.94 7.49 17.90
CA ASN A 186 7.63 7.72 16.64
C ASN A 186 7.95 9.22 16.50
N HIS A 187 9.22 9.57 16.27
CA HIS A 187 9.69 10.95 16.15
C HIS A 187 9.83 11.40 14.71
N ALA A 188 10.37 10.51 13.87
CA ALA A 188 10.58 10.80 12.46
C ALA A 188 10.47 9.54 11.61
N ILE A 189 10.09 9.74 10.36
CA ILE A 189 10.04 8.71 9.32
C ILE A 189 10.66 9.31 8.07
N ALA A 190 11.57 8.60 7.42
CA ALA A 190 12.12 9.02 6.15
C ALA A 190 12.29 7.82 5.21
N GLY A 191 12.11 8.02 3.91
CA GLY A 191 12.31 6.91 2.97
C GLY A 191 12.23 7.27 1.50
N GLY A 192 12.92 6.47 0.69
CA GLY A 192 12.66 6.32 -0.73
C GLY A 192 11.53 5.29 -0.89
N MET A 193 10.35 5.75 -1.31
CA MET A 193 9.13 4.95 -1.35
C MET A 193 8.51 4.85 -2.74
N SER A 194 9.29 5.10 -3.79
CA SER A 194 8.91 4.93 -5.19
C SER A 194 9.98 4.11 -5.91
N GLY A 195 9.58 2.98 -6.49
CA GLY A 195 10.50 2.12 -7.23
C GLY A 195 11.03 2.78 -8.51
N SER A 196 10.18 3.51 -9.24
CA SER A 196 10.57 4.27 -10.43
C SER A 196 11.60 5.35 -10.11
N LEU A 197 11.33 6.17 -9.09
CA LEU A 197 12.26 7.22 -8.67
C LEU A 197 13.54 6.66 -8.04
N ALA A 198 13.47 5.55 -7.30
CA ALA A 198 14.64 4.86 -6.80
C ALA A 198 15.55 4.42 -7.95
N TRP A 199 14.98 3.78 -8.99
CA TRP A 199 15.70 3.35 -10.17
C TRP A 199 16.33 4.52 -10.93
N LEU A 200 15.60 5.62 -11.12
CA LEU A 200 16.07 6.82 -11.79
C LEU A 200 17.28 7.44 -11.08
N PHE A 201 17.17 7.67 -9.77
CA PHE A 201 18.23 8.30 -8.98
C PHE A 201 19.41 7.37 -8.67
N ASP A 202 19.23 6.07 -8.73
CA ASP A 202 20.33 5.10 -8.63
C ASP A 202 21.24 5.15 -9.87
N ARG A 203 20.65 5.41 -11.07
CA ARG A 203 21.35 5.51 -12.34
C ARG A 203 21.82 6.91 -12.71
N PHE A 204 21.22 7.94 -12.09
CA PHE A 204 21.55 9.31 -12.41
C PHE A 204 22.92 9.70 -11.86
N ASP A 205 23.95 9.38 -12.62
CA ASP A 205 25.35 9.71 -12.34
C ASP A 205 25.90 10.87 -13.19
N GLY A 206 25.07 11.55 -13.97
CA GLY A 206 25.46 12.67 -14.83
C GLY A 206 26.17 12.26 -16.14
N SER A 207 26.33 10.96 -16.41
CA SER A 207 26.86 10.48 -17.70
C SER A 207 25.89 10.70 -18.85
N GLN A 208 24.60 10.81 -18.53
CA GLN A 208 23.53 11.12 -19.48
C GLN A 208 22.47 12.03 -18.86
N PRO A 209 21.66 12.74 -19.69
CA PRO A 209 20.57 13.57 -19.20
C PRO A 209 19.53 12.77 -18.41
N PHE A 210 18.92 13.38 -17.38
CA PHE A 210 17.88 12.73 -16.59
C PHE A 210 16.65 12.39 -17.43
N SER A 211 16.27 13.24 -18.37
CA SER A 211 15.19 13.01 -19.32
C SER A 211 15.38 11.74 -20.17
N THR A 212 16.63 11.37 -20.48
CA THR A 212 16.97 10.12 -21.19
C THR A 212 16.66 8.93 -20.29
N LEU A 213 17.05 8.98 -19.02
CA LEU A 213 16.72 7.94 -18.04
C LEU A 213 15.22 7.78 -17.84
N VAL A 214 14.45 8.89 -17.83
CA VAL A 214 12.98 8.84 -17.72
C VAL A 214 12.37 8.10 -18.91
N ARG A 215 12.84 8.36 -20.14
CA ARG A 215 12.36 7.62 -21.33
C ARG A 215 12.72 6.14 -21.23
N GLU A 216 13.95 5.82 -20.83
CA GLU A 216 14.38 4.43 -20.61
C GLU A 216 13.51 3.73 -19.57
N ALA A 217 13.21 4.39 -18.45
CA ALA A 217 12.36 3.85 -17.41
C ALA A 217 10.93 3.56 -17.91
N ARG A 218 10.35 4.48 -18.69
CA ARG A 218 9.04 4.30 -19.33
C ARG A 218 9.04 3.10 -20.29
N ASP A 219 10.02 3.03 -21.18
CA ASP A 219 10.13 1.97 -22.18
C ASP A 219 10.31 0.58 -21.54
N ARG A 220 10.89 0.53 -20.35
CA ARG A 220 11.01 -0.68 -19.52
C ARG A 220 9.81 -0.95 -18.63
N GLY A 221 8.81 -0.08 -18.59
CA GLY A 221 7.64 -0.20 -17.72
C GLY A 221 7.92 0.04 -16.24
N PHE A 222 8.97 0.78 -15.90
CA PHE A 222 9.28 1.18 -14.53
C PHE A 222 8.53 2.44 -14.10
N THR A 223 8.06 3.27 -15.05
CA THR A 223 7.15 4.39 -14.81
C THR A 223 5.79 4.10 -15.42
N GLU A 224 4.78 4.86 -14.99
CA GLU A 224 3.50 4.91 -15.67
C GLU A 224 3.66 5.41 -17.12
N PRO A 225 2.69 5.14 -18.02
CA PRO A 225 2.72 5.64 -19.39
C PRO A 225 2.91 7.15 -19.48
N ASP A 226 2.31 7.91 -18.55
CA ASP A 226 2.62 9.31 -18.31
C ASP A 226 3.62 9.42 -17.15
N PRO A 227 4.92 9.67 -17.42
CA PRO A 227 5.92 9.71 -16.37
C PRO A 227 5.72 10.86 -15.37
N ARG A 228 4.84 11.83 -15.66
CA ARG A 228 4.49 12.89 -14.70
C ARG A 228 3.81 12.35 -13.46
N GLU A 229 3.10 11.25 -13.54
CA GLU A 229 2.47 10.60 -12.38
C GLU A 229 3.54 10.23 -11.35
N ASP A 230 4.65 9.62 -11.80
CA ASP A 230 5.79 9.29 -10.93
C ASP A 230 6.59 10.53 -10.51
N LEU A 231 6.94 11.39 -11.49
CA LEU A 231 7.80 12.55 -11.27
C LEU A 231 7.15 13.64 -10.44
N SER A 232 5.82 13.66 -10.33
CA SER A 232 5.08 14.62 -9.48
C SER A 232 5.39 14.46 -8.00
N GLY A 233 5.68 13.22 -7.56
CA GLY A 233 5.85 12.89 -6.16
C GLY A 233 4.54 12.69 -5.38
N GLU A 234 3.38 12.75 -6.04
CA GLU A 234 2.06 12.65 -5.40
C GLU A 234 1.80 11.28 -4.74
N ASP A 235 2.26 10.19 -5.36
CA ASP A 235 2.17 8.86 -4.76
C ASP A 235 3.04 8.76 -3.48
N VAL A 236 4.23 9.38 -3.52
CA VAL A 236 5.13 9.44 -2.36
C VAL A 236 4.57 10.34 -1.26
N ARG A 237 3.88 11.44 -1.63
CA ARG A 237 3.13 12.31 -0.69
C ARG A 237 2.08 11.51 0.08
N ARG A 238 1.24 10.74 -0.63
CA ARG A 238 0.23 9.89 0.01
C ARG A 238 0.85 8.86 0.94
N LYS A 239 1.97 8.26 0.54
CA LYS A 239 2.67 7.26 1.35
C LYS A 239 3.20 7.83 2.66
N ILE A 240 3.88 8.98 2.63
CA ILE A 240 4.40 9.58 3.88
C ILE A 240 3.26 10.06 4.78
N LEU A 241 2.15 10.56 4.20
CA LEU A 241 0.95 10.94 4.94
C LEU A 241 0.35 9.74 5.68
N ILE A 242 0.21 8.59 5.01
CA ILE A 242 -0.28 7.35 5.62
C ILE A 242 0.64 6.90 6.77
N LEU A 243 1.96 6.93 6.58
CA LEU A 243 2.92 6.54 7.62
C LEU A 243 2.88 7.50 8.82
N ALA A 244 2.79 8.82 8.59
CA ALA A 244 2.69 9.81 9.65
C ALA A 244 1.39 9.65 10.46
N ARG A 245 0.26 9.41 9.79
CA ARG A 245 -1.03 9.11 10.44
C ARG A 245 -0.97 7.81 11.24
N ALA A 246 -0.35 6.77 10.71
CA ALA A 246 -0.12 5.53 11.46
C ALA A 246 0.76 5.76 12.70
N ALA A 247 1.73 6.67 12.61
CA ALA A 247 2.58 7.11 13.72
C ALA A 247 1.82 7.99 14.74
N GLY A 248 0.59 8.42 14.45
CA GLY A 248 -0.29 9.13 15.37
C GLY A 248 -0.38 10.64 15.14
N PHE A 249 0.14 11.11 14.03
CA PHE A 249 0.09 12.52 13.70
C PHE A 249 -1.10 12.80 12.78
N ALA A 250 -1.98 13.72 13.22
CA ALA A 250 -3.11 14.19 12.43
C ALA A 250 -2.63 15.34 11.55
N ILE A 251 -2.21 15.04 10.33
CA ILE A 251 -1.76 16.02 9.32
C ILE A 251 -2.65 15.95 8.09
N GLU A 252 -2.89 17.12 7.47
CA GLU A 252 -3.62 17.23 6.21
C GLU A 252 -2.69 17.00 5.01
N CYS A 253 -3.30 16.68 3.89
CA CYS A 253 -2.58 16.41 2.66
C CYS A 253 -1.83 17.66 2.17
N GLU A 254 -2.42 18.84 2.36
CA GLU A 254 -1.91 20.15 1.97
C GLU A 254 -0.71 20.60 2.82
N GLU A 255 -0.56 20.05 4.03
CA GLU A 255 0.58 20.31 4.92
C GLU A 255 1.84 19.56 4.50
N VAL A 256 1.75 18.66 3.54
CA VAL A 256 2.92 17.96 2.98
C VAL A 256 3.53 18.79 1.86
N GLU A 257 4.70 19.38 2.08
CA GLU A 257 5.45 20.10 1.05
C GLU A 257 5.96 19.12 -0.02
N VAL A 258 5.55 19.32 -1.28
CA VAL A 258 6.03 18.50 -2.41
C VAL A 258 6.85 19.34 -3.36
N ARG A 259 8.12 18.98 -3.52
CA ARG A 259 9.03 19.51 -4.56
C ARG A 259 9.02 18.56 -5.75
N SER A 260 8.02 18.76 -6.61
CA SER A 260 7.82 17.98 -7.84
C SER A 260 9.02 18.12 -8.79
N LEU A 261 9.36 17.02 -9.47
CA LEU A 261 10.33 17.05 -10.58
C LEU A 261 9.72 17.57 -11.89
N VAL A 262 8.38 17.69 -11.94
CA VAL A 262 7.67 18.19 -13.13
C VAL A 262 7.63 19.70 -13.10
N PRO A 263 8.32 20.41 -14.03
CA PRO A 263 8.20 21.86 -14.17
C PRO A 263 6.74 22.29 -14.36
N ALA A 264 6.40 23.49 -13.90
CA ALA A 264 5.04 24.00 -13.96
C ALA A 264 4.47 23.98 -15.39
N ASP A 265 5.29 24.35 -16.36
CA ASP A 265 4.92 24.43 -17.77
C ASP A 265 4.63 23.06 -18.40
N LEU A 266 5.15 21.97 -17.82
CA LEU A 266 4.90 20.62 -18.32
C LEU A 266 3.65 19.95 -17.74
N ARG A 267 3.07 20.48 -16.66
CA ARG A 267 1.95 19.83 -15.94
C ARG A 267 0.69 19.68 -16.78
N GLY A 268 0.38 20.68 -17.59
CA GLY A 268 -0.85 20.74 -18.40
C GLY A 268 -0.67 20.33 -19.86
N LEU A 269 0.53 19.92 -20.28
CA LEU A 269 0.78 19.57 -21.67
C LEU A 269 0.10 18.26 -22.06
N PRO A 270 -0.40 18.14 -23.32
CA PRO A 270 -0.75 16.85 -23.89
C PRO A 270 0.45 15.89 -23.84
N LEU A 271 0.19 14.59 -23.63
CA LEU A 271 1.24 13.58 -23.46
C LEU A 271 2.17 13.50 -24.70
N GLU A 272 1.63 13.70 -25.89
CA GLU A 272 2.36 13.69 -27.15
C GLU A 272 3.40 14.83 -27.26
N GLN A 273 3.17 15.93 -26.53
CA GLN A 273 4.07 17.09 -26.50
C GLN A 273 5.10 17.01 -25.36
N LEU A 274 4.85 16.18 -24.37
CA LEU A 274 5.69 16.05 -23.17
C LEU A 274 7.11 15.61 -23.55
N ASP A 275 7.25 14.59 -24.40
CA ASP A 275 8.55 14.02 -24.77
C ASP A 275 9.50 15.05 -25.39
N ALA A 276 8.97 15.98 -26.20
CA ALA A 276 9.75 17.02 -26.83
C ALA A 276 10.28 18.08 -25.83
N GLN A 277 9.66 18.18 -24.66
CA GLN A 277 9.98 19.21 -23.66
C GLN A 277 10.57 18.64 -22.37
N LEU A 278 10.65 17.31 -22.25
CA LEU A 278 11.11 16.64 -21.04
C LEU A 278 12.54 17.04 -20.63
N GLN A 279 13.37 17.47 -21.59
CA GLN A 279 14.72 18.00 -21.31
C GLN A 279 14.76 19.23 -20.38
N GLN A 280 13.64 19.89 -20.14
CA GLN A 280 13.60 21.02 -19.19
C GLN A 280 13.97 20.61 -17.75
N ILE A 281 13.84 19.31 -17.43
CA ILE A 281 14.22 18.79 -16.10
C ILE A 281 15.74 18.59 -15.95
N ASP A 282 16.51 18.56 -17.04
CA ASP A 282 17.91 18.14 -17.03
C ASP A 282 18.83 19.13 -16.32
N ALA A 283 18.76 20.42 -16.69
CA ALA A 283 19.67 21.44 -16.15
C ALA A 283 19.51 21.64 -14.63
N PRO A 284 18.28 21.73 -14.05
CA PRO A 284 18.11 21.81 -12.62
C PRO A 284 18.67 20.58 -11.88
N LEU A 285 18.43 19.37 -12.39
CA LEU A 285 18.91 18.14 -11.77
C LEU A 285 20.43 17.95 -11.91
N ALA A 286 21.01 18.34 -13.03
CA ALA A 286 22.46 18.32 -13.21
C ALA A 286 23.15 19.25 -12.20
N SER A 287 22.59 20.43 -11.94
CA SER A 287 23.11 21.38 -10.94
C SER A 287 23.03 20.81 -9.52
N LEU A 288 21.91 20.15 -9.17
CA LEU A 288 21.76 19.48 -7.88
C LEU A 288 22.76 18.33 -7.72
N LEU A 289 22.97 17.54 -8.79
CA LEU A 289 23.93 16.44 -8.79
C LEU A 289 25.36 16.95 -8.59
N ALA A 290 25.77 17.99 -9.31
CA ALA A 290 27.10 18.59 -9.17
C ALA A 290 27.36 19.07 -7.72
N ASN A 291 26.36 19.74 -7.12
CA ASN A 291 26.44 20.21 -5.74
C ASN A 291 26.52 19.03 -4.74
N ALA A 292 25.73 17.98 -4.93
CA ALA A 292 25.74 16.81 -4.07
C ALA A 292 27.10 16.08 -4.15
N ARG A 293 27.64 15.90 -5.35
CA ARG A 293 28.95 15.27 -5.58
C ARG A 293 30.09 16.05 -4.96
N GLY A 294 30.07 17.38 -5.05
CA GLY A 294 31.05 18.24 -4.39
C GLY A 294 31.08 18.07 -2.86
N GLN A 295 30.00 17.50 -2.28
CA GLN A 295 29.89 17.17 -0.86
C GLN A 295 30.07 15.67 -0.56
N GLY A 296 30.41 14.84 -1.54
CA GLY A 296 30.51 13.39 -1.40
C GLY A 296 29.16 12.70 -1.14
N LYS A 297 28.05 13.27 -1.65
CA LYS A 297 26.69 12.79 -1.47
C LYS A 297 26.09 12.32 -2.79
N ALA A 298 25.05 11.46 -2.71
CA ALA A 298 24.25 11.04 -3.83
C ALA A 298 22.84 11.67 -3.76
N LEU A 299 22.22 11.90 -4.91
CA LEU A 299 20.83 12.34 -4.94
C LEU A 299 19.89 11.15 -4.73
N ARG A 300 18.83 11.36 -3.95
CA ARG A 300 17.71 10.43 -3.80
C ARG A 300 16.40 11.22 -3.74
N PHE A 301 15.31 10.62 -4.23
CA PHE A 301 13.97 11.17 -4.01
C PHE A 301 13.41 10.63 -2.71
N VAL A 302 13.20 11.49 -1.74
CA VAL A 302 12.92 11.12 -0.35
C VAL A 302 11.63 11.79 0.11
N ALA A 303 10.81 11.04 0.85
CA ALA A 303 9.81 11.61 1.72
C ALA A 303 10.35 11.60 3.16
N ARG A 304 10.10 12.66 3.88
CA ARG A 304 10.53 12.83 5.27
C ARG A 304 9.43 13.46 6.09
N PHE A 305 9.15 12.85 7.23
CA PHE A 305 8.32 13.40 8.28
C PHE A 305 9.18 13.53 9.54
N ALA A 306 9.25 14.71 10.10
CA ALA A 306 9.93 14.99 11.38
C ALA A 306 9.37 16.29 11.97
N ASP A 307 9.30 16.37 13.31
CA ASP A 307 8.89 17.56 14.04
C ASP A 307 7.51 18.11 13.59
N GLY A 308 6.59 17.21 13.24
CA GLY A 308 5.25 17.58 12.76
C GLY A 308 5.19 18.05 11.31
N CYS A 309 6.32 18.12 10.59
CA CYS A 309 6.39 18.60 9.20
C CYS A 309 6.67 17.43 8.25
N ALA A 310 5.97 17.40 7.12
CA ALA A 310 6.19 16.42 6.06
C ALA A 310 6.68 17.10 4.77
N ARG A 311 7.67 16.50 4.12
CA ARG A 311 8.17 16.99 2.83
C ARG A 311 8.55 15.84 1.91
N VAL A 312 8.44 16.07 0.61
CA VAL A 312 8.77 15.12 -0.45
C VAL A 312 9.60 15.83 -1.51
N GLY A 313 10.70 15.26 -1.95
CA GLY A 313 11.53 15.83 -3.00
C GLY A 313 12.91 15.21 -3.08
N VAL A 314 13.76 15.80 -3.92
CA VAL A 314 15.16 15.37 -4.08
C VAL A 314 15.98 15.85 -2.88
N GLU A 315 16.73 14.94 -2.27
CA GLU A 315 17.68 15.23 -1.20
C GLU A 315 19.08 14.69 -1.56
N ALA A 316 20.12 15.40 -1.09
CA ALA A 316 21.50 14.96 -1.17
C ALA A 316 21.84 14.10 0.07
N ILE A 317 21.93 12.78 -0.12
CA ILE A 317 22.12 11.79 0.94
C ILE A 317 23.59 11.43 1.08
N GLY A 318 24.13 11.60 2.28
CA GLY A 318 25.52 11.24 2.59
C GLY A 318 25.69 9.74 2.83
N PRO A 319 26.93 9.21 2.72
CA PRO A 319 27.17 7.75 2.79
C PRO A 319 26.84 7.12 4.15
N ARG A 320 26.72 7.90 5.21
CA ARG A 320 26.34 7.45 6.55
C ARG A 320 24.86 7.63 6.88
N ASP A 321 24.09 8.23 5.96
CA ASP A 321 22.64 8.37 6.15
C ASP A 321 21.96 7.00 6.07
N PRO A 322 20.99 6.71 6.94
CA PRO A 322 20.22 5.47 6.86
C PRO A 322 19.59 5.18 5.50
N LEU A 323 19.37 6.21 4.67
CA LEU A 323 18.81 6.10 3.33
C LEU A 323 19.86 5.92 2.22
N ALA A 324 21.16 5.90 2.54
CA ALA A 324 22.22 5.75 1.54
C ALA A 324 22.27 4.37 0.89
N GLY A 325 21.78 3.33 1.58
CA GLY A 325 21.71 1.96 1.05
C GLY A 325 20.49 1.76 0.15
N GLY A 326 20.41 0.55 -0.41
CA GLY A 326 19.37 0.15 -1.37
C GLY A 326 19.92 0.14 -2.79
N ALA A 327 19.30 -0.65 -3.65
CA ALA A 327 19.65 -0.75 -5.07
C ALA A 327 18.37 -0.99 -5.90
N GLY A 328 18.43 -0.56 -7.14
CA GLY A 328 17.35 -0.80 -8.10
C GLY A 328 16.04 -0.12 -7.69
N THR A 329 14.96 -0.90 -7.59
CA THR A 329 13.59 -0.42 -7.30
C THR A 329 13.17 -0.58 -5.84
N ASP A 330 14.08 -0.98 -4.94
CA ASP A 330 13.76 -1.21 -3.55
C ASP A 330 13.26 0.05 -2.84
N ASN A 331 12.25 -0.11 -2.03
CA ASN A 331 11.90 0.89 -1.02
C ASN A 331 12.83 0.73 0.20
N ARG A 332 13.25 1.85 0.76
CA ARG A 332 14.03 1.88 2.00
C ARG A 332 13.48 2.97 2.91
N VAL A 333 13.02 2.57 4.08
CA VAL A 333 12.37 3.46 5.05
C VAL A 333 13.06 3.33 6.40
N ALA A 334 13.40 4.46 6.98
CA ALA A 334 13.98 4.58 8.32
C ALA A 334 12.94 5.20 9.26
N ILE A 335 12.77 4.62 10.45
CA ILE A 335 11.82 5.02 11.47
C ILE A 335 12.59 5.30 12.76
N TRP A 336 12.50 6.54 13.25
CA TRP A 336 13.07 6.95 14.54
C TRP A 336 11.97 6.98 15.59
N SER A 337 12.26 6.36 16.73
CA SER A 337 11.37 6.30 17.88
C SER A 337 12.14 6.46 19.18
N ASP A 338 11.49 6.48 20.33
CA ASP A 338 12.18 6.50 21.63
C ASP A 338 13.17 5.34 21.74
N ARG A 339 12.81 4.15 21.25
CA ARG A 339 13.65 2.94 21.23
C ARG A 339 14.76 3.00 20.19
N TYR A 340 14.52 3.63 19.08
CA TYR A 340 15.43 3.71 17.93
C TYR A 340 15.84 5.15 17.65
N ALA A 341 16.25 5.90 18.70
CA ALA A 341 16.58 7.32 18.60
C ALA A 341 17.93 7.59 17.90
N ALA A 342 18.99 6.88 18.32
CA ALA A 342 20.34 7.05 17.76
C ALA A 342 20.51 6.32 16.42
N GLN A 343 19.96 5.13 16.31
CA GLN A 343 19.96 4.31 15.10
C GLN A 343 18.50 3.96 14.75
N PRO A 344 17.98 4.42 13.61
CA PRO A 344 16.59 4.14 13.25
C PRO A 344 16.39 2.66 12.91
N LEU A 345 15.15 2.19 13.10
CA LEU A 345 14.71 0.95 12.50
C LEU A 345 14.64 1.14 10.98
N VAL A 346 15.43 0.38 10.22
CA VAL A 346 15.44 0.44 8.76
C VAL A 346 14.75 -0.80 8.18
N ILE A 347 13.76 -0.57 7.33
CA ILE A 347 13.06 -1.62 6.58
C ILE A 347 13.33 -1.40 5.11
N GLN A 348 13.78 -2.44 4.41
CA GLN A 348 14.13 -2.38 2.98
C GLN A 348 13.63 -3.62 2.26
N GLY A 349 13.26 -3.44 1.00
CA GLY A 349 12.88 -4.51 0.08
C GLY A 349 11.96 -4.04 -1.04
N PRO A 350 11.39 -4.97 -1.81
CA PRO A 350 10.46 -4.66 -2.89
C PRO A 350 9.23 -3.92 -2.35
N GLY A 351 9.05 -2.68 -2.78
CA GLY A 351 7.96 -1.81 -2.32
C GLY A 351 6.76 -1.76 -3.26
N ALA A 352 6.75 -2.58 -4.32
CA ALA A 352 5.68 -2.68 -5.30
C ALA A 352 5.68 -4.08 -5.94
N GLY A 353 4.58 -4.40 -6.61
CA GLY A 353 4.41 -5.65 -7.33
C GLY A 353 3.08 -6.33 -6.98
N PRO A 354 2.40 -6.95 -7.95
CA PRO A 354 1.06 -7.51 -7.75
C PRO A 354 1.06 -8.63 -6.71
N GLU A 355 2.03 -9.52 -6.74
CA GLU A 355 2.09 -10.69 -5.86
C GLU A 355 2.33 -10.30 -4.39
N VAL A 356 3.26 -9.38 -4.14
CA VAL A 356 3.55 -8.91 -2.77
C VAL A 356 2.41 -8.05 -2.22
N THR A 357 1.73 -7.28 -3.07
CA THR A 357 0.56 -6.47 -2.68
C THR A 357 -0.64 -7.38 -2.37
N ALA A 358 -0.89 -8.39 -3.21
CA ALA A 358 -1.94 -9.38 -2.97
C ALA A 358 -1.67 -10.19 -1.70
N ALA A 359 -0.42 -10.55 -1.42
CA ALA A 359 -0.04 -11.20 -0.17
C ALA A 359 -0.40 -10.33 1.03
N ALA A 360 -0.01 -9.06 1.04
CA ALA A 360 -0.29 -8.13 2.13
C ALA A 360 -1.81 -7.91 2.35
N LEU A 361 -2.60 -7.83 1.26
CA LEU A 361 -4.07 -7.78 1.36
C LEU A 361 -4.64 -9.02 2.03
N LEU A 362 -4.16 -10.20 1.67
CA LEU A 362 -4.64 -11.45 2.26
C LEU A 362 -4.11 -11.67 3.68
N ASP A 363 -2.94 -11.17 4.03
CA ASP A 363 -2.47 -11.11 5.42
C ASP A 363 -3.40 -10.24 6.29
N ASP A 364 -3.90 -9.12 5.73
CA ASP A 364 -4.92 -8.31 6.41
C ASP A 364 -6.25 -9.08 6.54
N VAL A 365 -6.71 -9.78 5.50
CA VAL A 365 -7.92 -10.63 5.55
C VAL A 365 -7.82 -11.66 6.68
N LEU A 366 -6.71 -12.39 6.77
CA LEU A 366 -6.48 -13.39 7.81
C LEU A 366 -6.45 -12.75 9.21
N SER A 367 -5.79 -11.60 9.35
CA SER A 367 -5.71 -10.88 10.62
C SER A 367 -7.08 -10.36 11.08
N LEU A 368 -7.86 -9.79 10.15
CA LEU A 368 -9.22 -9.28 10.41
C LEU A 368 -10.16 -10.43 10.82
N ARG A 369 -10.09 -11.55 10.10
CA ARG A 369 -10.84 -12.78 10.45
C ARG A 369 -10.50 -13.25 11.86
N ALA A 370 -9.22 -13.40 12.18
CA ALA A 370 -8.77 -13.87 13.48
C ALA A 370 -9.25 -12.94 14.62
N ALA A 371 -9.11 -11.62 14.44
CA ALA A 371 -9.56 -10.64 15.41
C ALA A 371 -11.09 -10.63 15.61
N ALA A 372 -11.86 -10.83 14.53
CA ALA A 372 -13.32 -10.90 14.62
C ALA A 372 -13.78 -12.17 15.38
N LEU A 373 -13.17 -13.31 15.10
CA LEU A 373 -13.48 -14.58 15.77
C LEU A 373 -13.11 -14.57 17.25
N ALA A 374 -11.96 -13.96 17.61
CA ALA A 374 -11.56 -13.81 19.01
C ALA A 374 -12.56 -12.96 19.80
N ARG A 375 -13.09 -11.89 19.21
CA ARG A 375 -14.13 -11.05 19.83
C ARG A 375 -15.46 -11.78 20.00
N ALA A 376 -15.88 -12.55 19.01
CA ALA A 376 -17.11 -13.33 19.09
C ALA A 376 -17.04 -14.40 20.21
N GLY A 377 -15.89 -15.05 20.39
CA GLY A 377 -15.68 -16.03 21.46
C GLY A 377 -15.60 -15.44 22.88
N GLN A 378 -15.38 -14.12 23.03
CA GLN A 378 -15.39 -13.43 24.32
C GLN A 378 -16.79 -12.98 24.75
N ASN A 379 -17.74 -12.91 23.81
CA ASN A 379 -19.10 -12.42 24.04
C ASN A 379 -20.16 -13.55 24.09
N GLY A 380 -19.76 -14.79 23.93
CA GLY A 380 -20.56 -16.01 24.05
C GLY A 380 -20.16 -16.86 25.25
#